data_8646ee771a92ccfdf9becbd4ebd09500
#
_entry.id   8646ee771a92ccfdf9becbd4ebd09500
#
_cell.length_a   1.000
_cell.length_b   1.000
_cell.length_c   1.000
_cell.angle_alpha   90.00
_cell.angle_beta   90.00
_cell.angle_gamma   90.00
#
_symmetry.space_group_name_H-M   'P 1'
#
loop_
_entity.id
_entity.type
_entity.pdbx_description
1 polymer ?
#
loop_
_entity_poly.entity_id
_entity_poly.type
_entity_poly.pdbx_seq_one_letter_code
_entity_poly.pdbx_strand_id
1 'polypeptide(L)'
;MCGIIGITSSNEVTTRIITSLKKLEYRGYDSAGIATLSNGYINEVKCEGRVEALEKNIIQTNISGSIGIGHVRWATHGRPSTINAHPHSSEAVSVVHNGIIENSTLLKKTLEKQGYKFKSQTDTEVIVHLVTCLLYTSDAADE
;
A
#
# COMPACT_ATOMS: atom_id res chain seq x y z
N MET A 1 -2.28 -3.77 16.38
CA MET A 1 -1.15 -2.93 15.88
C MET A 1 -0.69 -3.50 14.55
N CYS A 2 -0.46 -2.65 13.56
CA CYS A 2 0.00 -3.10 12.24
C CYS A 2 1.53 -3.32 12.17
N GLY A 3 2.01 -3.99 11.12
CA GLY A 3 3.43 -4.17 10.83
C GLY A 3 3.77 -3.69 9.42
N ILE A 4 4.91 -3.03 9.28
CA ILE A 4 5.44 -2.51 8.01
C ILE A 4 6.82 -3.08 7.75
N ILE A 5 7.12 -3.35 6.49
CA ILE A 5 8.46 -3.67 5.99
C ILE A 5 8.70 -2.91 4.68
N GLY A 6 9.89 -2.38 4.50
CA GLY A 6 10.37 -1.82 3.24
C GLY A 6 11.75 -2.35 2.92
N ILE A 7 11.98 -2.74 1.68
CA ILE A 7 13.27 -3.27 1.22
C ILE A 7 13.63 -2.64 -0.11
N THR A 8 14.87 -2.18 -0.24
CA THR A 8 15.53 -1.89 -1.51
C THR A 8 16.78 -2.75 -1.63
N SER A 9 17.03 -3.31 -2.80
CA SER A 9 18.11 -4.27 -3.04
C SER A 9 18.49 -4.29 -4.51
N SER A 10 19.65 -4.83 -4.84
CA SER A 10 20.01 -5.20 -6.21
C SER A 10 19.34 -6.49 -6.68
N ASN A 11 18.79 -7.27 -5.75
CA ASN A 11 18.12 -8.54 -6.01
C ASN A 11 16.61 -8.41 -5.77
N GLU A 12 15.87 -9.42 -6.20
CA GLU A 12 14.45 -9.58 -5.96
C GLU A 12 14.12 -9.56 -4.47
N VAL A 13 13.07 -8.83 -4.06
CA VAL A 13 12.74 -8.58 -2.65
C VAL A 13 11.45 -9.24 -2.16
N THR A 14 10.61 -9.75 -3.06
CA THR A 14 9.26 -10.25 -2.72
C THR A 14 9.29 -11.33 -1.66
N THR A 15 10.12 -12.36 -1.83
CA THR A 15 10.27 -13.45 -0.86
C THR A 15 10.73 -12.96 0.51
N ARG A 16 11.65 -11.99 0.53
CA ARG A 16 12.16 -11.40 1.78
C ARG A 16 11.09 -10.58 2.49
N ILE A 17 10.27 -9.84 1.75
CA ILE A 17 9.14 -9.09 2.30
C ILE A 17 8.12 -10.07 2.91
N ILE A 18 7.72 -11.13 2.20
CA ILE A 18 6.78 -12.13 2.70
C ILE A 18 7.31 -12.80 3.98
N THR A 19 8.57 -13.20 3.99
CA THR A 19 9.21 -13.79 5.18
C THR A 19 9.18 -12.82 6.37
N SER A 20 9.39 -11.53 6.13
CA SER A 20 9.34 -10.49 7.16
C SER A 20 7.91 -10.24 7.64
N LEU A 21 6.94 -10.20 6.73
CA LEU A 21 5.52 -10.05 7.09
C LEU A 21 5.02 -11.21 7.94
N LYS A 22 5.43 -12.46 7.66
CA LYS A 22 5.12 -13.61 8.53
C LYS A 22 5.62 -13.42 9.95
N LYS A 23 6.79 -12.82 10.14
CA LYS A 23 7.33 -12.50 11.47
C LYS A 23 6.58 -11.35 12.15
N LEU A 24 5.96 -10.46 11.38
CA LEU A 24 5.19 -9.32 11.89
C LEU A 24 3.69 -9.64 12.06
N GLU A 25 3.23 -10.80 11.64
CA GLU A 25 1.80 -11.18 11.59
C GLU A 25 1.14 -11.14 12.98
N TYR A 26 1.89 -11.36 14.06
CA TYR A 26 1.35 -11.23 15.43
C TYR A 26 0.85 -9.81 15.75
N ARG A 27 1.27 -8.80 14.95
CA ARG A 27 0.83 -7.41 15.08
C ARG A 27 -0.48 -7.12 14.36
N GLY A 28 -0.83 -7.90 13.34
CA GLY A 28 -2.05 -7.76 12.56
C GLY A 28 -2.21 -8.90 11.57
N TYR A 29 -3.41 -9.46 11.48
CA TYR A 29 -3.71 -10.63 10.66
C TYR A 29 -5.10 -10.55 10.00
N ASP A 30 -5.70 -9.36 9.95
CA ASP A 30 -6.99 -9.19 9.29
C ASP A 30 -6.87 -9.00 7.77
N SER A 31 -5.75 -8.44 7.34
CA SER A 31 -5.41 -8.32 5.92
C SER A 31 -3.92 -8.07 5.75
N ALA A 32 -3.40 -8.35 4.58
CA ALA A 32 -2.00 -8.17 4.24
C ALA A 32 -1.84 -7.75 2.78
N GLY A 33 -0.70 -7.12 2.47
CA GLY A 33 -0.39 -6.76 1.10
C GLY A 33 1.07 -6.38 0.90
N ILE A 34 1.45 -6.37 -0.37
CA ILE A 34 2.77 -6.02 -0.85
C ILE A 34 2.62 -5.14 -2.10
N ALA A 35 3.52 -4.19 -2.26
CA ALA A 35 3.77 -3.54 -3.54
C ALA A 35 5.26 -3.63 -3.87
N THR A 36 5.57 -3.86 -5.14
CA THR A 36 6.93 -3.90 -5.68
C THR A 36 7.05 -2.98 -6.87
N LEU A 37 8.25 -2.40 -7.04
CA LEU A 37 8.60 -1.63 -8.22
C LEU A 37 9.46 -2.47 -9.15
N SER A 38 8.99 -2.66 -10.38
CA SER A 38 9.70 -3.38 -11.44
C SER A 38 9.50 -2.66 -12.77
N ASN A 39 10.61 -2.36 -13.47
CA ASN A 39 10.60 -1.70 -14.77
C ASN A 39 9.79 -0.39 -14.82
N GLY A 40 9.81 0.38 -13.74
CA GLY A 40 9.06 1.64 -13.62
C GLY A 40 7.57 1.49 -13.27
N TYR A 41 7.09 0.26 -13.07
CA TYR A 41 5.70 -0.01 -12.72
C TYR A 41 5.57 -0.52 -11.29
N ILE A 42 4.54 -0.03 -10.61
CA ILE A 42 4.13 -0.52 -9.29
C ILE A 42 3.20 -1.71 -9.49
N ASN A 43 3.59 -2.86 -8.94
CA ASN A 43 2.78 -4.07 -8.90
C ASN A 43 2.30 -4.29 -7.46
N GLU A 44 1.01 -4.48 -7.27
CA GLU A 44 0.38 -4.61 -5.96
C GLU A 44 -0.41 -5.91 -5.85
N VAL A 45 -0.23 -6.64 -4.76
CA VAL A 45 -1.06 -7.79 -4.39
C VAL A 45 -1.50 -7.65 -2.95
N LYS A 46 -2.80 -7.79 -2.73
CA LYS A 46 -3.44 -7.69 -1.41
C LYS A 46 -4.38 -8.84 -1.17
N CYS A 47 -4.61 -9.14 0.09
CA CYS A 47 -5.65 -10.10 0.49
C CYS A 47 -6.26 -9.74 1.85
N GLU A 48 -7.47 -10.19 2.06
CA GLU A 48 -8.04 -10.33 3.38
C GLU A 48 -7.45 -11.58 4.04
N GLY A 49 -7.24 -11.54 5.37
CA GLY A 49 -6.69 -12.64 6.14
C GLY A 49 -5.18 -12.60 6.28
N ARG A 50 -4.60 -13.78 6.49
CA ARG A 50 -3.21 -13.96 6.88
C ARG A 50 -2.22 -13.87 5.72
N VAL A 51 -0.95 -13.67 6.04
CA VAL A 51 0.17 -13.58 5.06
C VAL A 51 0.28 -14.84 4.19
N GLU A 52 -0.15 -16.01 4.68
CA GLU A 52 -0.20 -17.23 3.88
C GLU A 52 -1.13 -17.10 2.65
N ALA A 53 -2.27 -16.41 2.80
CA ALA A 53 -3.17 -16.14 1.68
C ALA A 53 -2.53 -15.14 0.67
N LEU A 54 -1.81 -14.14 1.18
CA LEU A 54 -1.04 -13.22 0.35
C LEU A 54 0.02 -13.96 -0.46
N GLU A 55 0.77 -14.85 0.15
CA GLU A 55 1.81 -15.65 -0.50
C GLU A 55 1.25 -16.49 -1.65
N LYS A 56 0.09 -17.14 -1.46
CA LYS A 56 -0.59 -17.90 -2.51
C LYS A 56 -0.97 -17.02 -3.70
N ASN A 57 -1.49 -15.81 -3.44
CA ASN A 57 -1.85 -14.85 -4.48
C ASN A 57 -0.61 -14.35 -5.24
N ILE A 58 0.51 -14.13 -4.56
CA ILE A 58 1.78 -13.70 -5.17
C ILE A 58 2.34 -14.76 -6.11
N ILE A 59 2.28 -16.03 -5.73
CA ILE A 59 2.70 -17.15 -6.59
C ILE A 59 1.90 -17.16 -7.91
N GLN A 60 0.60 -16.89 -7.83
CA GLN A 60 -0.29 -16.87 -8.99
C GLN A 60 -0.04 -15.65 -9.90
N THR A 61 0.24 -14.48 -9.31
CA THR A 61 0.44 -13.22 -10.05
C THR A 61 1.88 -13.02 -10.50
N ASN A 62 2.83 -13.76 -9.93
CA ASN A 62 4.26 -13.73 -10.24
C ASN A 62 4.86 -12.32 -10.19
N ILE A 63 4.46 -11.50 -9.19
CA ILE A 63 5.04 -10.17 -9.02
C ILE A 63 6.49 -10.28 -8.53
N SER A 64 7.34 -9.37 -9.00
CA SER A 64 8.74 -9.27 -8.60
C SER A 64 9.17 -7.80 -8.60
N GLY A 65 10.32 -7.51 -8.00
CA GLY A 65 10.92 -6.19 -8.00
C GLY A 65 12.13 -6.13 -7.09
N SER A 66 12.95 -5.10 -7.26
CA SER A 66 14.13 -4.83 -6.44
C SER A 66 13.86 -3.81 -5.31
N ILE A 67 12.72 -3.15 -5.38
CA ILE A 67 12.20 -2.26 -4.34
C ILE A 67 10.80 -2.75 -3.99
N GLY A 68 10.48 -2.82 -2.72
CA GLY A 68 9.14 -3.22 -2.31
C GLY A 68 8.80 -2.81 -0.87
N ILE A 69 7.51 -2.69 -0.63
CA ILE A 69 6.91 -2.41 0.67
C ILE A 69 5.85 -3.45 0.98
N GLY A 70 5.67 -3.77 2.25
CA GLY A 70 4.66 -4.72 2.69
C GLY A 70 4.02 -4.32 4.01
N HIS A 71 2.82 -4.81 4.25
CA HIS A 71 2.01 -4.47 5.40
C HIS A 71 1.18 -5.63 5.89
N VAL A 72 1.10 -5.79 7.21
CA VAL A 72 0.09 -6.60 7.90
C VAL A 72 -0.80 -5.68 8.73
N ARG A 73 -2.10 -5.80 8.56
CA ARG A 73 -3.08 -4.84 9.08
C ARG A 73 -3.79 -5.35 10.31
N TRP A 74 -4.01 -4.42 11.24
CA TRP A 74 -5.03 -4.48 12.28
C TRP A 74 -5.99 -3.32 12.02
N ALA A 75 -7.21 -3.61 11.58
CA ALA A 75 -8.16 -2.61 11.10
C ALA A 75 -8.53 -1.58 12.18
N THR A 76 -8.42 -0.29 11.83
CA THR A 76 -8.90 0.84 12.62
C THR A 76 -9.94 1.64 11.84
N HIS A 77 -9.69 1.91 10.55
CA HIS A 77 -10.58 2.60 9.63
C HIS A 77 -10.93 1.69 8.44
N GLY A 78 -12.22 1.46 8.22
CA GLY A 78 -12.71 0.49 7.23
C GLY A 78 -12.60 -0.95 7.72
N ARG A 79 -13.59 -1.76 7.37
CA ARG A 79 -13.61 -3.19 7.73
C ARG A 79 -12.44 -3.95 7.12
N PRO A 80 -12.04 -5.10 7.69
CA PRO A 80 -11.14 -6.03 7.03
C PRO A 80 -11.68 -6.41 5.65
N SER A 81 -10.88 -6.21 4.62
CA SER A 81 -11.19 -6.58 3.23
C SER A 81 -9.95 -6.36 2.37
N THR A 82 -9.89 -6.99 1.22
CA THR A 82 -8.80 -6.81 0.25
C THR A 82 -8.67 -5.35 -0.19
N ILE A 83 -9.78 -4.62 -0.37
CA ILE A 83 -9.75 -3.23 -0.83
C ILE A 83 -9.20 -2.27 0.24
N ASN A 84 -9.41 -2.58 1.52
CA ASN A 84 -8.92 -1.81 2.66
C ASN A 84 -7.55 -2.28 3.14
N ALA A 85 -7.00 -3.37 2.61
CA ALA A 85 -5.64 -3.79 2.88
C ALA A 85 -4.63 -2.79 2.31
N HIS A 86 -3.49 -2.63 3.01
CA HIS A 86 -2.35 -1.88 2.51
C HIS A 86 -1.42 -2.77 1.68
N PRO A 87 -0.64 -2.22 0.75
CA PRO A 87 -0.51 -0.80 0.38
C PRO A 87 -1.75 -0.21 -0.30
N HIS A 88 -1.80 1.13 -0.36
CA HIS A 88 -2.66 1.88 -1.27
C HIS A 88 -1.79 2.52 -2.34
N SER A 89 -2.17 2.41 -3.61
CA SER A 89 -1.33 2.83 -4.71
C SER A 89 -2.09 3.65 -5.76
N SER A 90 -1.36 4.60 -6.36
CA SER A 90 -1.65 5.21 -7.66
C SER A 90 -0.66 4.65 -8.71
N GLU A 91 -0.64 5.23 -9.90
CA GLU A 91 0.34 4.85 -10.92
C GLU A 91 1.78 5.20 -10.52
N ALA A 92 1.98 6.27 -9.74
CA ALA A 92 3.29 6.81 -9.38
C ALA A 92 3.69 6.58 -7.92
N VAL A 93 2.74 6.27 -7.03
CA VAL A 93 2.94 6.24 -5.58
C VAL A 93 2.33 5.00 -4.96
N SER A 94 3.05 4.35 -4.07
CA SER A 94 2.52 3.30 -3.20
C SER A 94 2.86 3.59 -1.75
N VAL A 95 1.87 3.48 -0.86
CA VAL A 95 1.98 3.87 0.54
C VAL A 95 1.52 2.77 1.49
N VAL A 96 2.32 2.52 2.51
CA VAL A 96 1.92 1.80 3.72
C VAL A 96 1.99 2.75 4.91
N HIS A 97 1.04 2.68 5.82
CA HIS A 97 0.95 3.61 6.93
C HIS A 97 0.42 2.91 8.18
N ASN A 98 1.09 3.16 9.30
CA ASN A 98 0.64 2.78 10.64
C ASN A 98 0.33 4.05 11.41
N GLY A 99 -0.94 4.39 11.54
CA GLY A 99 -1.40 5.59 12.23
C GLY A 99 -2.82 5.97 11.85
N ILE A 100 -3.22 7.16 12.25
CA ILE A 100 -4.53 7.75 11.99
C ILE A 100 -4.33 9.16 11.44
N ILE A 101 -5.01 9.48 10.35
CA ILE A 101 -5.04 10.83 9.77
C ILE A 101 -6.34 11.50 10.24
N GLU A 102 -6.24 12.31 11.28
CA GLU A 102 -7.40 12.90 11.96
C GLU A 102 -8.30 13.73 11.04
N ASN A 103 -7.71 14.47 10.10
CA ASN A 103 -8.41 15.31 9.14
C ASN A 103 -8.66 14.63 7.78
N SER A 104 -8.56 13.30 7.70
CA SER A 104 -8.73 12.52 6.46
C SER A 104 -10.04 12.79 5.74
N THR A 105 -11.13 12.96 6.46
CA THR A 105 -12.45 13.26 5.88
C THR A 105 -12.46 14.61 5.14
N LEU A 106 -11.82 15.62 5.70
CA LEU A 106 -11.70 16.95 5.06
C LEU A 106 -10.82 16.88 3.82
N LEU A 107 -9.66 16.24 3.93
CA LEU A 107 -8.72 16.04 2.84
C LEU A 107 -9.37 15.25 1.70
N LYS A 108 -10.07 14.17 2.00
CA LYS A 108 -10.81 13.37 1.03
C LYS A 108 -11.79 14.22 0.24
N LYS A 109 -12.64 15.00 0.91
CA LYS A 109 -13.61 15.90 0.24
C LYS A 109 -12.93 16.92 -0.67
N THR A 110 -11.77 17.43 -0.28
CA THR A 110 -10.99 18.38 -1.09
C THR A 110 -10.44 17.71 -2.33
N LEU A 111 -9.84 16.53 -2.18
CA LEU A 111 -9.27 15.75 -3.30
C LEU A 111 -10.35 15.24 -4.26
N GLU A 112 -11.51 14.83 -3.75
CA GLU A 112 -12.66 14.44 -4.58
C GLU A 112 -13.16 15.60 -5.47
N LYS A 113 -13.17 16.84 -4.95
CA LYS A 113 -13.49 18.04 -5.75
C LYS A 113 -12.45 18.33 -6.84
N GLN A 114 -11.21 17.87 -6.66
CA GLN A 114 -10.14 17.96 -7.65
C GLN A 114 -10.14 16.78 -8.65
N GLY A 115 -11.10 15.86 -8.54
CA GLY A 115 -11.29 14.73 -9.44
C GLY A 115 -10.62 13.42 -9.02
N TYR A 116 -10.00 13.37 -7.85
CA TYR A 116 -9.43 12.11 -7.32
C TYR A 116 -10.53 11.15 -6.88
N LYS A 117 -10.39 9.88 -7.26
CA LYS A 117 -11.35 8.82 -6.93
C LYS A 117 -10.79 7.91 -5.86
N PHE A 118 -11.48 7.82 -4.75
CA PHE A 118 -11.14 6.94 -3.65
C PHE A 118 -11.75 5.55 -3.85
N LYS A 119 -10.95 4.51 -3.63
CA LYS A 119 -11.35 3.10 -3.79
C LYS A 119 -11.63 2.46 -2.44
N SER A 120 -10.93 2.87 -1.39
CA SER A 120 -11.00 2.28 -0.07
C SER A 120 -11.74 3.15 0.95
N GLN A 121 -11.98 2.56 2.10
CA GLN A 121 -12.55 3.23 3.27
C GLN A 121 -11.47 3.70 4.26
N THR A 122 -10.19 3.51 3.94
CA THR A 122 -9.08 3.85 4.83
C THR A 122 -8.74 5.34 4.73
N ASP A 123 -8.25 5.88 5.82
CA ASP A 123 -7.71 7.24 5.88
C ASP A 123 -6.38 7.37 5.12
N THR A 124 -5.63 6.29 5.02
CA THR A 124 -4.31 6.26 4.36
C THR A 124 -4.35 6.60 2.88
N GLU A 125 -5.43 6.30 2.18
CA GLU A 125 -5.55 6.57 0.74
C GLU A 125 -5.43 8.07 0.42
N VAL A 126 -5.75 8.98 1.37
CA VAL A 126 -5.52 10.43 1.20
C VAL A 126 -4.05 10.76 0.97
N ILE A 127 -3.12 10.02 1.60
CA ILE A 127 -1.67 10.25 1.43
C ILE A 127 -1.27 9.96 -0.02
N VAL A 128 -1.77 8.86 -0.59
CA VAL A 128 -1.49 8.51 -1.99
C VAL A 128 -1.88 9.64 -2.94
N HIS A 129 -3.10 10.15 -2.80
CA HIS A 129 -3.60 11.21 -3.66
C HIS A 129 -2.91 12.56 -3.43
N LEU A 130 -2.57 12.91 -2.18
CA LEU A 130 -1.81 14.12 -1.87
C LEU A 130 -0.42 14.09 -2.49
N VAL A 131 0.32 12.98 -2.34
CA VAL A 131 1.67 12.84 -2.92
C VAL A 131 1.60 12.81 -4.45
N THR A 132 0.64 12.10 -5.02
CA THR A 132 0.40 12.10 -6.47
C THR A 132 0.14 13.51 -7.00
N CYS A 133 -0.71 14.29 -6.31
CA CYS A 133 -1.00 15.67 -6.67
C CYS A 133 0.27 16.54 -6.66
N LEU A 134 1.11 16.40 -5.64
CA LEU A 134 2.35 17.15 -5.52
C LEU A 134 3.36 16.80 -6.62
N LEU A 135 3.48 15.54 -6.99
CA LEU A 135 4.36 15.10 -8.08
C LEU A 135 3.94 15.73 -9.41
N TYR A 136 2.67 15.68 -9.76
CA TYR A 136 2.18 16.26 -11.02
C TYR A 136 2.24 17.79 -11.05
N THR A 137 2.14 18.48 -9.90
CA THR A 137 2.28 19.95 -9.85
C THR A 137 3.73 20.40 -9.90
N SER A 138 4.69 19.60 -9.39
CA SER A 138 6.11 19.91 -9.51
C SER A 138 6.62 19.73 -10.94
N ASP A 139 6.22 18.66 -11.63
CA ASP A 139 6.61 18.42 -13.02
C ASP A 139 6.09 19.51 -13.96
N ALA A 140 4.89 20.07 -13.69
CA ALA A 140 4.33 21.17 -14.46
C ALA A 140 5.03 22.53 -14.20
N ALA A 141 5.82 22.66 -13.14
CA ALA A 141 6.57 23.89 -12.83
C ALA A 141 7.97 23.90 -13.46
N ASP A 142 8.46 22.76 -13.93
CA ASP A 142 9.78 22.61 -14.57
C ASP A 142 9.72 22.69 -16.12
N GLU A 143 8.52 22.83 -16.71
CA GLU A 143 8.29 23.10 -18.14
C GLU A 143 8.09 24.62 -18.38
#